data_86da58b22c12676fc345310c6f56d4f5
#
_entry.id   86da58b22c12676fc345310c6f56d4f5
#
_cell.length_a   1.000
_cell.length_b   1.000
_cell.length_c   1.000
_cell.angle_alpha   90.00
_cell.angle_beta   90.00
_cell.angle_gamma   90.00
#
_symmetry.space_group_name_H-M   'P 1'
#
loop_
_entity.id
_entity.type
_entity.pdbx_description
1 polymer ?
#
loop_
_entity_poly.entity_id
_entity_poly.type
_entity_poly.pdbx_seq_one_letter_code
_entity_poly.pdbx_strand_id
1 'polypeptide(L)'
;MNLDKKNLKEIKGDASFRFFYRKKDKKKNSIIVYAKKEKKKNLLIYDCINKLLIKNKIKAPKLYNENYKKNFIEIEDFGDETLYKILNNKKKNKIILFKKVISLLINIQKIKKKEIKNFQNKFYKIKKYTNKILIDEAKLFLNWYLPDYYKGKKREYIKKKFLKIFSNMCKNLKNENNTFVHRDFHVSNIMIYKKKLFIIDSQDALFGNIAYDLASLIDDVRIKTSKKIKKTIYEKYFLINKKKINKKNFNNDFLILSILRNFKIIGIFKRLHKRDKKKTYLKLIPYAWKLIEERVEERKDFKYLKINIDKYFPKEVRYKI
;
A
#
# COMPACT_ATOMS: atom_id res chain seq x y z
N MET A 1 -13.04 0.63 27.07
CA MET A 1 -12.90 -0.65 26.33
C MET A 1 -13.02 -1.76 27.36
N ASN A 2 -14.22 -2.35 27.51
CA ASN A 2 -14.43 -3.52 28.37
C ASN A 2 -14.18 -4.82 27.59
N LEU A 3 -12.95 -5.02 27.15
CA LEU A 3 -12.45 -6.32 26.75
C LEU A 3 -11.71 -6.89 27.96
N ASP A 4 -12.03 -8.12 28.34
CA ASP A 4 -11.29 -8.84 29.37
C ASP A 4 -9.83 -8.95 28.92
N LYS A 5 -8.93 -8.21 29.55
CA LYS A 5 -7.54 -8.05 29.14
C LYS A 5 -6.66 -9.27 29.47
N LYS A 6 -7.13 -10.19 30.30
CA LYS A 6 -6.31 -11.29 30.83
C LYS A 6 -5.69 -12.19 29.73
N ASN A 7 -6.36 -12.30 28.55
CA ASN A 7 -5.89 -13.16 27.46
C ASN A 7 -5.54 -12.40 26.18
N LEU A 8 -5.40 -11.05 26.25
CA LEU A 8 -5.15 -10.22 25.09
C LEU A 8 -3.73 -9.66 25.08
N LYS A 9 -2.97 -9.97 24.03
CA LYS A 9 -1.65 -9.36 23.77
C LYS A 9 -1.78 -8.32 22.68
N GLU A 10 -1.43 -7.07 22.97
CA GLU A 10 -1.42 -6.01 21.95
C GLU A 10 -0.41 -6.32 20.86
N ILE A 11 -0.86 -6.15 19.61
CA ILE A 11 -0.01 -6.18 18.41
C ILE A 11 0.19 -4.74 17.99
N LYS A 12 1.43 -4.26 18.00
CA LYS A 12 1.76 -2.91 17.54
C LYS A 12 1.40 -2.77 16.06
N GLY A 13 0.31 -2.07 15.79
CA GLY A 13 -0.13 -1.73 14.44
C GLY A 13 0.84 -0.74 13.79
N ASP A 14 1.03 -0.84 12.48
CA ASP A 14 1.95 0.02 11.75
C ASP A 14 1.39 1.46 11.68
N ALA A 15 0.64 1.85 10.69
CA ALA A 15 0.14 3.23 10.51
C ALA A 15 -1.40 3.33 10.66
N SER A 16 -2.01 2.37 11.36
CA SER A 16 -3.46 2.23 11.48
C SER A 16 -4.04 3.02 12.65
N PHE A 17 -5.29 3.51 12.47
CA PHE A 17 -6.12 4.00 13.57
C PHE A 17 -6.84 2.86 14.32
N ARG A 18 -6.73 1.62 13.83
CA ARG A 18 -7.25 0.42 14.46
C ARG A 18 -6.23 -0.11 15.47
N PHE A 19 -6.74 -0.75 16.51
CA PHE A 19 -5.94 -1.45 17.49
C PHE A 19 -6.11 -2.95 17.27
N PHE A 20 -5.04 -3.69 17.37
CA PHE A 20 -5.01 -5.12 17.15
C PHE A 20 -4.54 -5.82 18.41
N TYR A 21 -5.29 -6.83 18.83
CA TYR A 21 -4.94 -7.65 19.99
C TYR A 21 -4.99 -9.12 19.60
N ARG A 22 -3.95 -9.87 19.89
CA ARG A 22 -3.97 -11.33 19.76
C ARG A 22 -4.65 -11.91 20.98
N LYS A 23 -5.73 -12.61 20.76
CA LYS A 23 -6.43 -13.43 21.73
C LYS A 23 -5.84 -14.83 21.70
N LYS A 24 -5.24 -15.27 22.81
CA LYS A 24 -4.76 -16.63 22.96
C LYS A 24 -5.92 -17.52 23.43
N ASP A 25 -6.11 -18.63 22.75
CA ASP A 25 -7.08 -19.65 23.11
C ASP A 25 -6.41 -21.02 22.96
N LYS A 26 -6.79 -21.99 23.83
CA LYS A 26 -6.25 -23.37 23.82
C LYS A 26 -6.42 -24.06 22.45
N LYS A 27 -7.55 -23.79 21.76
CA LYS A 27 -7.85 -24.40 20.46
C LYS A 27 -7.32 -23.61 19.27
N LYS A 28 -7.39 -22.27 19.29
CA LYS A 28 -7.02 -21.44 18.14
C LYS A 28 -6.85 -19.98 18.53
N ASN A 29 -5.72 -19.39 18.15
CA ASN A 29 -5.51 -17.96 18.30
C ASN A 29 -6.37 -17.17 17.30
N SER A 30 -6.76 -15.96 17.71
CA SER A 30 -7.48 -15.02 16.87
C SER A 30 -6.97 -13.59 17.08
N ILE A 31 -7.36 -12.69 16.19
CA ILE A 31 -7.04 -11.26 16.28
C ILE A 31 -8.33 -10.48 16.53
N ILE A 32 -8.37 -9.74 17.62
CA ILE A 32 -9.39 -8.72 17.87
C ILE A 32 -8.96 -7.44 17.15
N VAL A 33 -9.79 -6.95 16.26
CA VAL A 33 -9.61 -5.66 15.57
C VAL A 33 -10.60 -4.68 16.16
N TYR A 34 -10.11 -3.71 16.90
CA TYR A 34 -10.89 -2.64 17.51
C TYR A 34 -10.73 -1.34 16.71
N ALA A 35 -11.82 -0.64 16.45
CA ALA A 35 -11.82 0.69 15.86
C ALA A 35 -12.55 1.66 16.79
N LYS A 36 -12.05 2.90 16.97
CA LYS A 36 -12.77 3.93 17.71
C LYS A 36 -14.17 4.14 17.12
N LYS A 37 -15.14 4.58 17.94
CA LYS A 37 -16.55 4.74 17.58
C LYS A 37 -16.76 5.49 16.27
N GLU A 38 -16.05 6.60 16.06
CA GLU A 38 -16.11 7.42 14.84
C GLU A 38 -15.55 6.73 13.58
N LYS A 39 -14.76 5.70 13.76
CA LYS A 39 -14.13 4.92 12.67
C LYS A 39 -14.66 3.49 12.52
N LYS A 40 -15.63 3.08 13.33
CA LYS A 40 -16.11 1.68 13.36
C LYS A 40 -16.69 1.19 12.01
N LYS A 41 -17.19 2.09 11.16
CA LYS A 41 -17.65 1.74 9.80
C LYS A 41 -16.57 1.06 8.95
N ASN A 42 -15.28 1.32 9.26
CA ASN A 42 -14.17 0.64 8.60
C ASN A 42 -14.13 -0.87 8.86
N LEU A 43 -14.68 -1.35 9.99
CA LEU A 43 -14.79 -2.79 10.27
C LEU A 43 -15.73 -3.50 9.29
N LEU A 44 -16.81 -2.82 8.86
CA LEU A 44 -17.74 -3.33 7.85
C LEU A 44 -17.05 -3.47 6.48
N ILE A 45 -16.22 -2.48 6.11
CA ILE A 45 -15.47 -2.51 4.85
C ILE A 45 -14.40 -3.60 4.91
N TYR A 46 -13.72 -3.74 6.04
CA TYR A 46 -12.71 -4.77 6.27
C TYR A 46 -13.30 -6.18 6.04
N ASP A 47 -14.47 -6.46 6.63
CA ASP A 47 -15.20 -7.73 6.44
C ASP A 47 -15.61 -7.93 4.97
N CYS A 48 -16.17 -6.89 4.32
CA CYS A 48 -16.56 -6.95 2.92
C CYS A 48 -15.41 -7.36 2.01
N ILE A 49 -14.27 -6.68 2.12
CA ILE A 49 -13.13 -6.93 1.25
C ILE A 49 -12.53 -8.30 1.53
N ASN A 50 -12.39 -8.70 2.81
CA ASN A 50 -11.90 -10.04 3.13
C ASN A 50 -12.83 -11.14 2.59
N LYS A 51 -14.15 -11.00 2.74
CA LYS A 51 -15.13 -11.93 2.14
C LYS A 51 -14.99 -12.01 0.63
N LEU A 52 -14.79 -10.86 -0.04
CA LEU A 52 -14.60 -10.83 -1.50
C LEU A 52 -13.32 -11.58 -1.90
N LEU A 53 -12.21 -11.36 -1.22
CA LEU A 53 -10.95 -12.06 -1.45
C LEU A 53 -11.14 -13.58 -1.27
N ILE A 54 -11.74 -14.00 -0.16
CA ILE A 54 -11.96 -15.42 0.16
C ILE A 54 -12.87 -16.10 -0.88
N LYS A 55 -13.97 -15.45 -1.31
CA LYS A 55 -14.85 -15.95 -2.38
C LYS A 55 -14.11 -16.14 -3.70
N ASN A 56 -13.05 -15.36 -3.95
CA ASN A 56 -12.20 -15.49 -5.13
C ASN A 56 -10.95 -16.39 -4.86
N LYS A 57 -11.01 -17.26 -3.84
CA LYS A 57 -9.93 -18.20 -3.47
C LYS A 57 -8.62 -17.52 -3.05
N ILE A 58 -8.65 -16.24 -2.73
CA ILE A 58 -7.53 -15.50 -2.14
C ILE A 58 -7.59 -15.67 -0.62
N LYS A 59 -6.46 -16.04 -0.02
CA LYS A 59 -6.38 -16.23 1.43
C LYS A 59 -6.29 -14.89 2.14
N ALA A 60 -7.34 -14.55 2.88
CA ALA A 60 -7.48 -13.36 3.70
C ALA A 60 -8.11 -13.74 5.05
N PRO A 61 -8.03 -12.88 6.10
CA PRO A 61 -8.57 -13.21 7.41
C PRO A 61 -10.08 -13.49 7.38
N LYS A 62 -10.47 -14.68 7.85
CA LYS A 62 -11.87 -15.02 8.05
C LYS A 62 -12.42 -14.29 9.27
N LEU A 63 -13.64 -13.80 9.18
CA LEU A 63 -14.38 -13.32 10.33
C LEU A 63 -14.82 -14.52 11.18
N TYR A 64 -14.50 -14.52 12.48
CA TYR A 64 -14.91 -15.52 13.44
C TYR A 64 -16.10 -15.04 14.25
N ASN A 65 -16.03 -13.77 14.71
CA ASN A 65 -17.10 -13.18 15.50
C ASN A 65 -17.11 -11.66 15.28
N GLU A 66 -18.23 -11.02 15.60
CA GLU A 66 -18.37 -9.58 15.58
C GLU A 66 -19.06 -9.07 16.85
N ASN A 67 -18.63 -7.94 17.34
CA ASN A 67 -19.36 -7.15 18.32
C ASN A 67 -19.32 -5.67 17.90
N TYR A 68 -20.12 -5.38 16.89
CA TYR A 68 -20.14 -4.06 16.29
C TYR A 68 -20.62 -2.98 17.28
N LYS A 69 -21.51 -3.33 18.23
CA LYS A 69 -21.91 -2.42 19.31
C LYS A 69 -20.71 -1.98 20.15
N LYS A 70 -19.81 -2.89 20.48
CA LYS A 70 -18.56 -2.63 21.24
C LYS A 70 -17.37 -2.24 20.34
N ASN A 71 -17.58 -1.97 19.04
CA ASN A 71 -16.60 -1.47 18.08
C ASN A 71 -15.44 -2.43 17.75
N PHE A 72 -15.65 -3.74 17.75
CA PHE A 72 -14.64 -4.72 17.38
C PHE A 72 -15.17 -5.88 16.55
N ILE A 73 -14.27 -6.54 15.86
CA ILE A 73 -14.46 -7.83 15.21
C ILE A 73 -13.33 -8.78 15.63
N GLU A 74 -13.60 -10.08 15.59
CA GLU A 74 -12.63 -11.14 15.81
C GLU A 74 -12.37 -11.88 14.49
N ILE A 75 -11.10 -11.96 14.09
CA ILE A 75 -10.67 -12.51 12.81
C ILE A 75 -9.57 -13.57 12.97
N GLU A 76 -9.32 -14.30 11.90
CA GLU A 76 -8.26 -15.32 11.81
C GLU A 76 -6.88 -14.72 12.05
N ASP A 77 -6.04 -15.43 12.87
CA ASP A 77 -4.65 -15.08 13.13
C ASP A 77 -3.71 -15.94 12.24
N PHE A 78 -2.83 -15.28 11.50
CA PHE A 78 -1.80 -15.91 10.67
C PHE A 78 -0.41 -15.93 11.31
N GLY A 79 -0.32 -15.60 12.60
CA GLY A 79 0.96 -15.51 13.31
C GLY A 79 1.74 -14.25 12.96
N ASP A 80 3.07 -14.35 12.97
CA ASP A 80 3.97 -13.19 12.89
C ASP A 80 4.89 -13.19 11.67
N GLU A 81 4.79 -14.20 10.80
CA GLU A 81 5.66 -14.34 9.63
C GLU A 81 5.14 -13.52 8.43
N THR A 82 5.67 -12.32 8.28
CA THR A 82 5.45 -11.51 7.07
C THR A 82 6.46 -11.86 5.98
N LEU A 83 6.11 -11.62 4.72
CA LEU A 83 7.06 -11.72 3.60
C LEU A 83 8.28 -10.81 3.83
N TYR A 84 8.09 -9.63 4.47
CA TYR A 84 9.18 -8.74 4.86
C TYR A 84 10.22 -9.46 5.73
N LYS A 85 9.81 -10.14 6.80
CA LYS A 85 10.71 -10.88 7.69
C LYS A 85 11.47 -11.98 6.94
N ILE A 86 10.77 -12.70 6.07
CA ILE A 86 11.37 -13.80 5.32
C ILE A 86 12.36 -13.31 4.27
N LEU A 87 12.05 -12.21 3.56
CA LEU A 87 12.96 -11.64 2.55
C LEU A 87 14.23 -11.02 3.15
N ASN A 88 14.19 -10.61 4.42
CA ASN A 88 15.37 -10.17 5.15
C ASN A 88 16.25 -11.35 5.63
N ASN A 89 15.75 -12.56 5.62
CA ASN A 89 16.53 -13.75 5.88
C ASN A 89 17.35 -14.12 4.63
N LYS A 90 18.69 -14.03 4.71
CA LYS A 90 19.62 -14.26 3.59
C LYS A 90 19.54 -15.69 3.01
N LYS A 91 19.07 -16.67 3.78
CA LYS A 91 18.97 -18.10 3.37
C LYS A 91 17.82 -18.40 2.40
N LYS A 92 16.90 -17.47 2.15
CA LYS A 92 15.72 -17.71 1.27
C LYS A 92 15.93 -17.19 -0.15
N ASN A 93 15.54 -18.00 -1.13
CA ASN A 93 15.58 -17.60 -2.55
C ASN A 93 14.47 -16.57 -2.83
N LYS A 94 14.86 -15.31 -2.91
CA LYS A 94 13.96 -14.16 -3.12
C LYS A 94 13.17 -14.27 -4.43
N ILE A 95 13.77 -14.78 -5.50
CA ILE A 95 13.13 -14.89 -6.83
C ILE A 95 11.95 -15.86 -6.77
N ILE A 96 12.12 -17.02 -6.12
CA ILE A 96 11.03 -18.00 -5.97
C ILE A 96 9.87 -17.41 -5.16
N LEU A 97 10.17 -16.69 -4.08
CA LEU A 97 9.14 -16.02 -3.27
C LEU A 97 8.38 -14.96 -4.09
N PHE A 98 9.09 -14.10 -4.81
CA PHE A 98 8.45 -13.10 -5.66
C PHE A 98 7.62 -13.71 -6.80
N LYS A 99 8.03 -14.85 -7.38
CA LYS A 99 7.18 -15.58 -8.37
C LYS A 99 5.82 -15.96 -7.76
N LYS A 100 5.79 -16.47 -6.53
CA LYS A 100 4.53 -16.79 -5.82
C LYS A 100 3.70 -15.53 -5.54
N VAL A 101 4.35 -14.42 -5.15
CA VAL A 101 3.68 -13.13 -4.89
C VAL A 101 3.07 -12.55 -6.17
N ILE A 102 3.75 -12.66 -7.32
CA ILE A 102 3.19 -12.24 -8.61
C ILE A 102 1.92 -13.06 -8.93
N SER A 103 1.94 -14.38 -8.71
CA SER A 103 0.75 -15.21 -8.92
C SER A 103 -0.41 -14.79 -8.01
N LEU A 104 -0.14 -14.44 -6.75
CA LEU A 104 -1.12 -13.90 -5.83
C LEU A 104 -1.70 -12.57 -6.36
N LEU A 105 -0.84 -11.63 -6.79
CA LEU A 105 -1.26 -10.35 -7.35
C LEU A 105 -2.18 -10.54 -8.57
N ILE A 106 -1.78 -11.38 -9.52
CA ILE A 106 -2.57 -11.66 -10.72
C ILE A 106 -3.95 -12.25 -10.36
N ASN A 107 -4.01 -13.12 -9.36
CA ASN A 107 -5.29 -13.68 -8.91
C ASN A 107 -6.18 -12.62 -8.24
N ILE A 108 -5.61 -11.73 -7.45
CA ILE A 108 -6.33 -10.57 -6.87
C ILE A 108 -6.90 -9.69 -8.00
N GLN A 109 -6.13 -9.42 -9.03
CA GLN A 109 -6.52 -8.58 -10.18
C GLN A 109 -7.61 -9.20 -11.08
N LYS A 110 -7.87 -10.51 -10.96
CA LYS A 110 -8.99 -11.18 -11.65
C LYS A 110 -10.35 -10.87 -11.04
N ILE A 111 -10.41 -10.30 -9.85
CA ILE A 111 -11.67 -9.95 -9.16
C ILE A 111 -12.41 -8.88 -9.96
N LYS A 112 -13.65 -9.18 -10.36
CA LYS A 112 -14.51 -8.28 -11.15
C LYS A 112 -15.73 -7.79 -10.37
N LYS A 113 -16.10 -8.51 -9.31
CA LYS A 113 -17.27 -8.18 -8.51
C LYS A 113 -17.05 -6.88 -7.75
N LYS A 114 -17.92 -5.90 -7.96
CA LYS A 114 -17.80 -4.54 -7.41
C LYS A 114 -18.57 -4.34 -6.12
N GLU A 115 -19.42 -5.28 -5.73
CA GLU A 115 -20.29 -5.15 -4.56
C GLU A 115 -20.29 -6.43 -3.72
N ILE A 116 -20.37 -6.29 -2.41
CA ILE A 116 -20.44 -7.40 -1.48
C ILE A 116 -21.16 -7.00 -0.18
N LYS A 117 -21.88 -7.92 0.42
CA LYS A 117 -22.54 -7.72 1.71
C LYS A 117 -21.56 -7.91 2.88
N ASN A 118 -21.62 -6.99 3.85
CA ASN A 118 -20.93 -7.12 5.12
C ASN A 118 -21.69 -8.02 6.10
N PHE A 119 -21.19 -8.19 7.33
CA PHE A 119 -21.82 -9.00 8.37
C PHE A 119 -23.18 -8.42 8.87
N GLN A 120 -23.50 -7.17 8.56
CA GLN A 120 -24.82 -6.57 8.80
C GLN A 120 -25.76 -6.72 7.60
N ASN A 121 -25.44 -7.56 6.61
CA ASN A 121 -26.19 -7.75 5.36
C ASN A 121 -26.35 -6.48 4.48
N LYS A 122 -25.57 -5.43 4.75
CA LYS A 122 -25.55 -4.20 3.94
C LYS A 122 -24.54 -4.32 2.82
N PHE A 123 -24.94 -3.88 1.62
CA PHE A 123 -24.02 -3.84 0.47
C PHE A 123 -22.95 -2.77 0.62
N TYR A 124 -21.74 -3.12 0.27
CA TYR A 124 -20.64 -2.20 0.07
C TYR A 124 -20.17 -2.23 -1.38
N LYS A 125 -20.23 -1.07 -2.04
CA LYS A 125 -19.74 -0.87 -3.40
C LYS A 125 -18.29 -0.38 -3.36
N ILE A 126 -17.40 -1.13 -4.00
CA ILE A 126 -15.98 -0.78 -4.09
C ILE A 126 -15.82 0.40 -5.05
N LYS A 127 -15.20 1.48 -4.58
CA LYS A 127 -15.04 2.72 -5.33
C LYS A 127 -13.96 2.61 -6.41
N LYS A 128 -13.98 3.52 -7.40
CA LYS A 128 -12.89 3.69 -8.36
C LYS A 128 -11.74 4.51 -7.75
N TYR A 129 -10.52 4.14 -8.07
CA TYR A 129 -9.29 4.86 -7.73
C TYR A 129 -9.06 5.96 -8.77
N THR A 130 -9.75 7.07 -8.60
CA THR A 130 -9.75 8.20 -9.56
C THR A 130 -8.43 8.98 -9.51
N ASN A 131 -8.14 9.74 -10.56
CA ASN A 131 -6.99 10.66 -10.60
C ASN A 131 -7.03 11.65 -9.43
N LYS A 132 -8.22 12.10 -9.01
CA LYS A 132 -8.38 12.94 -7.83
C LYS A 132 -7.82 12.28 -6.57
N ILE A 133 -8.14 11.02 -6.32
CA ILE A 133 -7.65 10.27 -5.15
C ILE A 133 -6.12 10.10 -5.24
N LEU A 134 -5.56 9.79 -6.43
CA LEU A 134 -4.11 9.68 -6.63
C LEU A 134 -3.40 11.00 -6.32
N ILE A 135 -3.95 12.12 -6.79
CA ILE A 135 -3.40 13.46 -6.54
C ILE A 135 -3.50 13.80 -5.04
N ASP A 136 -4.65 13.55 -4.40
CA ASP A 136 -4.86 13.81 -2.97
C ASP A 136 -3.90 12.99 -2.10
N GLU A 137 -3.56 11.78 -2.52
CA GLU A 137 -2.54 10.98 -1.84
C GLU A 137 -1.13 11.54 -2.05
N ALA A 138 -0.73 11.86 -3.27
CA ALA A 138 0.58 12.47 -3.54
C ALA A 138 0.72 13.85 -2.85
N LYS A 139 -0.39 14.58 -2.66
CA LYS A 139 -0.46 15.84 -1.93
C LYS A 139 -0.04 15.71 -0.46
N LEU A 140 -0.03 14.51 0.11
CA LEU A 140 0.53 14.28 1.46
C LEU A 140 2.00 14.71 1.55
N PHE A 141 2.78 14.53 0.47
CA PHE A 141 4.14 15.06 0.38
C PHE A 141 4.18 16.58 0.57
N LEU A 142 3.30 17.30 -0.13
CA LEU A 142 3.23 18.76 -0.09
C LEU A 142 2.70 19.30 1.25
N ASN A 143 1.88 18.51 1.93
CA ASN A 143 1.28 18.92 3.20
C ASN A 143 2.17 18.60 4.41
N TRP A 144 3.03 17.57 4.33
CA TRP A 144 3.77 17.08 5.49
C TRP A 144 5.29 17.14 5.35
N TYR A 145 5.85 16.99 4.12
CA TYR A 145 7.29 17.05 3.89
C TYR A 145 7.74 18.46 3.49
N LEU A 146 7.07 19.08 2.52
CA LEU A 146 7.40 20.43 2.03
C LEU A 146 7.48 21.49 3.15
N PRO A 147 6.59 21.51 4.17
CA PRO A 147 6.64 22.53 5.23
C PRO A 147 7.90 22.51 6.11
N ASP A 148 8.71 21.46 6.06
CA ASP A 148 9.97 21.42 6.81
C ASP A 148 11.05 22.28 6.18
N TYR A 149 10.91 22.62 4.89
CA TYR A 149 11.95 23.31 4.11
C TYR A 149 11.50 24.67 3.60
N TYR A 150 10.19 24.89 3.49
CA TYR A 150 9.66 26.13 2.93
C TYR A 150 8.47 26.67 3.72
N LYS A 151 8.42 28.03 3.85
CA LYS A 151 7.35 28.76 4.53
C LYS A 151 6.73 29.82 3.61
N GLY A 152 5.60 30.41 4.01
CA GLY A 152 4.96 31.56 3.36
C GLY A 152 4.70 31.39 1.86
N LYS A 153 4.83 32.49 1.11
CA LYS A 153 4.57 32.56 -0.34
C LYS A 153 5.37 31.53 -1.15
N LYS A 154 6.63 31.29 -0.78
CA LYS A 154 7.49 30.30 -1.47
C LYS A 154 6.95 28.89 -1.35
N ARG A 155 6.47 28.48 -0.17
CA ARG A 155 5.84 27.17 0.03
C ARG A 155 4.60 27.00 -0.85
N GLU A 156 3.71 28.00 -0.88
CA GLU A 156 2.48 27.93 -1.68
C GLU A 156 2.78 27.89 -3.19
N TYR A 157 3.78 28.63 -3.65
CA TYR A 157 4.25 28.58 -5.03
C TYR A 157 4.74 27.16 -5.41
N ILE A 158 5.61 26.56 -4.60
CA ILE A 158 6.13 25.21 -4.84
C ILE A 158 4.99 24.19 -4.81
N LYS A 159 4.07 24.31 -3.85
CA LYS A 159 2.90 23.45 -3.71
C LYS A 159 2.03 23.49 -4.97
N LYS A 160 1.69 24.68 -5.48
CA LYS A 160 0.92 24.84 -6.73
C LYS A 160 1.64 24.19 -7.91
N LYS A 161 2.96 24.39 -8.02
CA LYS A 161 3.79 23.82 -9.09
C LYS A 161 3.78 22.29 -9.09
N PHE A 162 4.02 21.65 -7.94
CA PHE A 162 3.99 20.19 -7.82
C PHE A 162 2.58 19.61 -8.01
N LEU A 163 1.53 20.30 -7.56
CA LEU A 163 0.15 19.87 -7.84
C LEU A 163 -0.14 19.84 -9.35
N LYS A 164 0.34 20.84 -10.11
CA LYS A 164 0.22 20.86 -11.58
C LYS A 164 1.00 19.67 -12.20
N ILE A 165 2.21 19.38 -11.71
CA ILE A 165 3.00 18.22 -12.16
C ILE A 165 2.25 16.92 -11.88
N PHE A 166 1.76 16.69 -10.67
CA PHE A 166 1.02 15.48 -10.31
C PHE A 166 -0.27 15.32 -11.12
N SER A 167 -0.99 16.41 -11.34
CA SER A 167 -2.19 16.43 -12.19
C SER A 167 -1.86 16.01 -13.62
N ASN A 168 -0.80 16.58 -14.21
CA ASN A 168 -0.37 16.23 -15.57
C ASN A 168 0.08 14.77 -15.66
N MET A 169 0.80 14.25 -14.66
CA MET A 169 1.16 12.83 -14.61
C MET A 169 -0.09 11.94 -14.59
N CYS A 170 -1.07 12.26 -13.76
CA CYS A 170 -2.32 11.49 -13.69
C CYS A 170 -3.14 11.55 -14.99
N LYS A 171 -3.14 12.68 -15.71
CA LYS A 171 -3.80 12.81 -17.03
C LYS A 171 -3.13 11.94 -18.09
N ASN A 172 -1.84 11.63 -17.94
CA ASN A 172 -1.07 10.80 -18.86
C ASN A 172 -1.16 9.29 -18.59
N LEU A 173 -1.93 8.86 -17.59
CA LEU A 173 -2.24 7.44 -17.40
C LEU A 173 -3.05 6.90 -18.59
N LYS A 174 -2.70 5.69 -19.05
CA LYS A 174 -3.21 5.08 -20.30
C LYS A 174 -4.18 3.93 -20.06
N ASN A 175 -4.06 3.23 -18.93
CA ASN A 175 -4.94 2.13 -18.60
C ASN A 175 -6.10 2.59 -17.72
N GLU A 176 -7.25 1.98 -17.92
CA GLU A 176 -8.45 2.27 -17.14
C GLU A 176 -8.33 1.84 -15.67
N ASN A 177 -9.11 2.52 -14.83
CA ASN A 177 -9.26 2.19 -13.41
C ASN A 177 -10.35 1.11 -13.22
N ASN A 178 -10.14 -0.07 -13.77
CA ASN A 178 -11.09 -1.19 -13.79
C ASN A 178 -10.54 -2.49 -13.18
N THR A 179 -9.33 -2.49 -12.68
CA THR A 179 -8.68 -3.63 -12.05
C THR A 179 -8.79 -3.50 -10.53
N PHE A 180 -9.11 -4.61 -9.85
CA PHE A 180 -9.09 -4.63 -8.39
C PHE A 180 -7.66 -4.41 -7.89
N VAL A 181 -7.43 -3.37 -7.10
CA VAL A 181 -6.15 -3.01 -6.49
C VAL A 181 -6.27 -3.00 -4.97
N HIS A 182 -5.30 -3.62 -4.31
CA HIS A 182 -5.20 -3.69 -2.86
C HIS A 182 -4.79 -2.33 -2.26
N ARG A 183 -4.08 -1.50 -3.02
CA ARG A 183 -3.44 -0.22 -2.66
C ARG A 183 -2.22 -0.33 -1.76
N ASP A 184 -2.21 -1.25 -0.82
CA ASP A 184 -1.09 -1.50 0.08
C ASP A 184 -0.50 -2.91 -0.12
N PHE A 185 -0.32 -3.29 -1.41
CA PHE A 185 0.27 -4.56 -1.81
C PHE A 185 1.79 -4.50 -1.67
N HIS A 186 2.28 -4.67 -0.46
CA HIS A 186 3.70 -4.63 -0.11
C HIS A 186 4.07 -5.77 0.85
N VAL A 187 5.37 -6.00 0.99
CA VAL A 187 5.90 -7.20 1.68
C VAL A 187 5.47 -7.35 3.14
N SER A 188 5.11 -6.26 3.83
CA SER A 188 4.64 -6.33 5.22
C SER A 188 3.17 -6.74 5.35
N ASN A 189 2.37 -6.61 4.28
CA ASN A 189 0.96 -6.99 4.25
C ASN A 189 0.73 -8.37 3.63
N ILE A 190 1.80 -9.08 3.27
CA ILE A 190 1.76 -10.46 2.79
C ILE A 190 2.29 -11.36 3.90
N MET A 191 1.42 -12.22 4.43
CA MET A 191 1.76 -13.17 5.48
C MET A 191 2.11 -14.53 4.88
N ILE A 192 3.00 -15.26 5.53
CA ILE A 192 3.29 -16.68 5.21
C ILE A 192 2.82 -17.52 6.37
N TYR A 193 1.77 -18.29 6.14
CA TYR A 193 1.20 -19.18 7.15
C TYR A 193 0.96 -20.55 6.53
N LYS A 194 1.43 -21.62 7.20
CA LYS A 194 1.36 -23.02 6.70
C LYS A 194 1.86 -23.13 5.24
N LYS A 195 3.03 -22.53 4.94
CA LYS A 195 3.68 -22.50 3.61
C LYS A 195 2.86 -21.84 2.48
N LYS A 196 1.77 -21.13 2.80
CA LYS A 196 0.88 -20.44 1.84
C LYS A 196 0.92 -18.94 2.08
N LEU A 197 0.65 -18.16 1.01
CA LEU A 197 0.57 -16.70 1.09
C LEU A 197 -0.85 -16.27 1.48
N PHE A 198 -0.93 -15.31 2.38
CA PHE A 198 -2.15 -14.64 2.83
C PHE A 198 -1.98 -13.15 2.69
N ILE A 199 -3.05 -12.43 2.42
CA ILE A 199 -3.04 -10.97 2.33
C ILE A 199 -3.85 -10.36 3.46
N ILE A 200 -3.33 -9.31 4.09
CA ILE A 200 -3.97 -8.58 5.18
C ILE A 200 -4.05 -7.10 4.83
N ASP A 201 -4.79 -6.34 5.63
CA ASP A 201 -4.93 -4.87 5.50
C ASP A 201 -5.60 -4.42 4.19
N SER A 202 -6.64 -5.15 3.78
CA SER A 202 -7.30 -5.05 2.46
C SER A 202 -8.44 -4.02 2.38
N GLN A 203 -8.85 -3.39 3.48
CA GLN A 203 -10.05 -2.53 3.54
C GLN A 203 -9.99 -1.27 2.67
N ASP A 204 -8.79 -0.88 2.25
CA ASP A 204 -8.60 0.29 1.39
C ASP A 204 -8.60 -0.05 -0.11
N ALA A 205 -8.95 -1.31 -0.46
CA ALA A 205 -9.01 -1.77 -1.85
C ALA A 205 -10.00 -0.96 -2.69
N LEU A 206 -9.63 -0.73 -3.96
CA LEU A 206 -10.41 0.03 -4.95
C LEU A 206 -10.33 -0.66 -6.31
N PHE A 207 -11.13 -0.20 -7.28
CA PHE A 207 -10.88 -0.49 -8.69
C PHE A 207 -9.99 0.59 -9.29
N GLY A 208 -8.77 0.24 -9.64
CA GLY A 208 -7.73 1.16 -10.09
C GLY A 208 -6.96 0.65 -11.31
N ASN A 209 -5.87 1.36 -11.58
CA ASN A 209 -4.95 1.03 -12.67
C ASN A 209 -4.19 -0.27 -12.39
N ILE A 210 -4.13 -1.13 -13.38
CA ILE A 210 -3.51 -2.47 -13.30
C ILE A 210 -2.03 -2.45 -12.86
N ALA A 211 -1.31 -1.35 -13.08
CA ALA A 211 0.11 -1.24 -12.73
C ALA A 211 0.34 -0.87 -11.25
N TYR A 212 -0.69 -0.39 -10.52
CA TYR A 212 -0.52 0.22 -9.20
C TYR A 212 0.10 -0.73 -8.16
N ASP A 213 -0.48 -1.92 -8.00
CA ASP A 213 -0.01 -2.86 -6.98
C ASP A 213 1.34 -3.50 -7.34
N LEU A 214 1.65 -3.65 -8.64
CA LEU A 214 2.97 -4.07 -9.07
C LEU A 214 4.02 -3.00 -8.73
N ALA A 215 3.73 -1.72 -8.97
CA ALA A 215 4.60 -0.61 -8.57
C ALA A 215 4.79 -0.59 -7.04
N SER A 216 3.72 -0.85 -6.28
CA SER A 216 3.78 -0.97 -4.82
C SER A 216 4.71 -2.08 -4.34
N LEU A 217 4.74 -3.22 -5.03
CA LEU A 217 5.58 -4.36 -4.69
C LEU A 217 7.05 -4.15 -5.10
N ILE A 218 7.28 -3.66 -6.32
CA ILE A 218 8.65 -3.51 -6.87
C ILE A 218 9.40 -2.38 -6.19
N ASP A 219 8.71 -1.27 -5.92
CA ASP A 219 9.28 -0.08 -5.30
C ASP A 219 8.84 0.07 -3.83
N ASP A 220 8.78 -1.06 -3.12
CA ASP A 220 8.54 -1.06 -1.67
C ASP A 220 9.76 -0.51 -0.93
N VAL A 221 9.56 0.59 -0.23
CA VAL A 221 10.61 1.29 0.53
C VAL A 221 11.14 0.51 1.74
N ARG A 222 10.43 -0.53 2.16
CA ARG A 222 10.78 -1.35 3.33
C ARG A 222 11.90 -2.34 3.04
N ILE A 223 12.09 -2.69 1.76
CA ILE A 223 13.09 -3.66 1.35
C ILE A 223 13.92 -3.15 0.17
N LYS A 224 15.25 -3.11 0.35
CA LYS A 224 16.17 -2.79 -0.75
C LYS A 224 16.24 -3.97 -1.71
N THR A 225 15.61 -3.82 -2.87
CA THR A 225 15.58 -4.84 -3.93
C THR A 225 16.53 -4.43 -5.06
N SER A 226 17.42 -5.32 -5.49
CA SER A 226 18.37 -5.04 -6.58
C SER A 226 17.65 -4.81 -7.91
N LYS A 227 18.24 -4.00 -8.81
CA LYS A 227 17.71 -3.74 -10.15
C LYS A 227 17.41 -5.03 -10.92
N LYS A 228 18.29 -6.05 -10.81
CA LYS A 228 18.10 -7.38 -11.42
C LYS A 228 16.80 -8.04 -10.93
N ILE A 229 16.56 -8.07 -9.63
CA ILE A 229 15.33 -8.67 -9.06
C ILE A 229 14.10 -7.86 -9.46
N LYS A 230 14.15 -6.51 -9.37
CA LYS A 230 13.04 -5.64 -9.84
C LYS A 230 12.67 -5.93 -11.28
N LYS A 231 13.66 -6.02 -12.19
CA LYS A 231 13.47 -6.37 -13.61
C LYS A 231 12.84 -7.75 -13.77
N THR A 232 13.34 -8.76 -13.04
CA THR A 232 12.79 -10.13 -13.09
C THR A 232 11.32 -10.17 -12.63
N ILE A 233 10.94 -9.42 -11.58
CA ILE A 233 9.56 -9.32 -11.09
C ILE A 233 8.67 -8.68 -12.17
N TYR A 234 9.11 -7.55 -12.74
CA TYR A 234 8.38 -6.82 -13.77
C TYR A 234 8.15 -7.69 -15.01
N GLU A 235 9.22 -8.29 -15.54
CA GLU A 235 9.15 -9.13 -16.75
C GLU A 235 8.27 -10.36 -16.54
N LYS A 236 8.38 -11.01 -15.39
CA LYS A 236 7.53 -12.15 -15.06
C LYS A 236 6.06 -11.79 -15.00
N TYR A 237 5.74 -10.66 -14.37
CA TYR A 237 4.36 -10.16 -14.33
C TYR A 237 3.85 -9.85 -15.74
N PHE A 238 4.67 -9.16 -16.55
CA PHE A 238 4.30 -8.79 -17.91
C PHE A 238 4.11 -10.04 -18.79
N LEU A 239 5.03 -11.00 -18.74
CA LEU A 239 4.96 -12.23 -19.52
C LEU A 239 3.63 -12.99 -19.30
N ILE A 240 3.18 -13.09 -18.07
CA ILE A 240 1.91 -13.77 -17.74
C ILE A 240 0.71 -13.00 -18.29
N ASN A 241 0.79 -11.67 -18.33
CA ASN A 241 -0.31 -10.80 -18.76
C ASN A 241 -0.18 -10.28 -20.21
N LYS A 242 0.85 -10.71 -20.99
CA LYS A 242 1.19 -10.14 -22.30
C LYS A 242 0.04 -10.07 -23.32
N LYS A 243 -0.90 -11.02 -23.26
CA LYS A 243 -2.10 -11.01 -24.13
C LYS A 243 -3.16 -9.98 -23.74
N LYS A 244 -3.09 -9.41 -22.53
CA LYS A 244 -4.10 -8.51 -21.96
C LYS A 244 -3.61 -7.08 -21.79
N ILE A 245 -2.31 -6.84 -21.87
CA ILE A 245 -1.67 -5.59 -21.50
C ILE A 245 -0.82 -5.09 -22.66
N ASN A 246 -1.08 -3.85 -23.12
CA ASN A 246 -0.17 -3.14 -23.98
C ASN A 246 1.09 -2.74 -23.20
N LYS A 247 2.27 -3.19 -23.62
CA LYS A 247 3.54 -2.99 -22.91
C LYS A 247 3.90 -1.52 -22.73
N LYS A 248 3.72 -0.71 -23.76
CA LYS A 248 4.04 0.74 -23.75
C LYS A 248 3.16 1.47 -22.74
N ASN A 249 1.85 1.25 -22.80
CA ASN A 249 0.88 1.85 -21.90
C ASN A 249 1.10 1.39 -20.45
N PHE A 250 1.34 0.11 -20.25
CA PHE A 250 1.59 -0.45 -18.92
C PHE A 250 2.87 0.12 -18.29
N ASN A 251 3.97 0.18 -19.08
CA ASN A 251 5.22 0.77 -18.59
C ASN A 251 5.06 2.25 -18.26
N ASN A 252 4.33 3.00 -19.09
CA ASN A 252 3.98 4.40 -18.80
C ASN A 252 3.32 4.54 -17.43
N ASP A 253 2.29 3.76 -17.20
CA ASP A 253 1.50 3.86 -15.96
C ASP A 253 2.28 3.36 -14.75
N PHE A 254 3.07 2.30 -14.92
CA PHE A 254 3.95 1.78 -13.86
C PHE A 254 4.92 2.86 -13.36
N LEU A 255 5.60 3.58 -14.26
CA LEU A 255 6.54 4.64 -13.88
C LEU A 255 5.83 5.80 -13.17
N ILE A 256 4.73 6.28 -13.75
CA ILE A 256 3.93 7.38 -13.17
C ILE A 256 3.45 7.00 -11.76
N LEU A 257 2.83 5.83 -11.62
CA LEU A 257 2.25 5.40 -10.35
C LEU A 257 3.30 5.10 -9.30
N SER A 258 4.46 4.56 -9.68
CA SER A 258 5.59 4.40 -8.77
C SER A 258 6.07 5.74 -8.21
N ILE A 259 6.25 6.75 -9.06
CA ILE A 259 6.67 8.10 -8.65
C ILE A 259 5.64 8.70 -7.68
N LEU A 260 4.37 8.76 -8.08
CA LEU A 260 3.29 9.34 -7.25
C LEU A 260 3.15 8.63 -5.91
N ARG A 261 3.25 7.29 -5.92
CA ARG A 261 3.19 6.49 -4.71
C ARG A 261 4.36 6.77 -3.76
N ASN A 262 5.56 6.96 -4.27
CA ASN A 262 6.72 7.26 -3.41
C ASN A 262 6.64 8.69 -2.84
N PHE A 263 6.10 9.67 -3.56
CA PHE A 263 5.76 10.98 -2.97
C PHE A 263 4.71 10.83 -1.85
N LYS A 264 3.63 10.06 -2.06
CA LYS A 264 2.65 9.73 -1.01
C LYS A 264 3.35 9.16 0.23
N ILE A 265 4.26 8.19 0.06
CA ILE A 265 4.97 7.50 1.15
C ILE A 265 5.82 8.48 1.95
N ILE A 266 6.59 9.36 1.31
CA ILE A 266 7.38 10.39 1.98
C ILE A 266 6.47 11.26 2.86
N GLY A 267 5.32 11.69 2.31
CA GLY A 267 4.32 12.46 3.05
C GLY A 267 3.73 11.70 4.24
N ILE A 268 3.40 10.41 4.06
CA ILE A 268 2.91 9.55 5.15
C ILE A 268 3.95 9.42 6.26
N PHE A 269 5.21 9.17 5.94
CA PHE A 269 6.26 8.98 6.94
C PHE A 269 6.52 10.25 7.76
N LYS A 270 6.51 11.40 7.12
CA LYS A 270 6.56 12.69 7.84
C LYS A 270 5.33 12.91 8.73
N ARG A 271 4.15 12.57 8.25
CA ARG A 271 2.92 12.65 9.05
C ARG A 271 2.99 11.75 10.29
N LEU A 272 3.42 10.49 10.11
CA LEU A 272 3.58 9.53 11.21
C LEU A 272 4.58 10.03 12.25
N HIS A 273 5.66 10.67 11.80
CA HIS A 273 6.62 11.28 12.72
C HIS A 273 6.00 12.47 13.48
N LYS A 274 5.42 13.43 12.77
CA LYS A 274 4.93 14.68 13.39
C LYS A 274 3.70 14.47 14.27
N ARG A 275 2.72 13.71 13.76
CA ARG A 275 1.45 13.50 14.44
C ARG A 275 1.49 12.35 15.45
N ASP A 276 2.10 11.23 15.06
CA ASP A 276 2.02 9.97 15.78
C ASP A 276 3.34 9.62 16.51
N LYS A 277 4.35 10.55 16.47
CA LYS A 277 5.68 10.42 17.10
C LYS A 277 6.49 9.17 16.68
N LYS A 278 6.17 8.56 15.54
CA LYS A 278 6.83 7.36 15.00
C LYS A 278 8.08 7.72 14.20
N LYS A 279 9.22 7.94 14.87
CA LYS A 279 10.50 8.36 14.24
C LYS A 279 11.12 7.32 13.31
N THR A 280 10.84 6.02 13.52
CA THR A 280 11.47 4.92 12.76
C THR A 280 11.25 5.00 11.25
N TYR A 281 10.14 5.60 10.80
CA TYR A 281 9.82 5.76 9.38
C TYR A 281 10.70 6.79 8.65
N LEU A 282 11.28 7.73 9.36
CA LEU A 282 12.14 8.76 8.74
C LEU A 282 13.33 8.13 8.00
N LYS A 283 13.88 7.04 8.53
CA LYS A 283 15.01 6.30 7.93
C LYS A 283 14.70 5.72 6.55
N LEU A 284 13.42 5.63 6.17
CA LEU A 284 12.99 5.10 4.88
C LEU A 284 12.81 6.20 3.81
N ILE A 285 12.77 7.48 4.21
CA ILE A 285 12.58 8.61 3.29
C ILE A 285 13.69 8.70 2.24
N PRO A 286 14.99 8.59 2.58
CA PRO A 286 16.05 8.62 1.58
C PRO A 286 15.89 7.54 0.50
N TYR A 287 15.46 6.34 0.87
CA TYR A 287 15.24 5.29 -0.10
C TYR A 287 14.00 5.54 -0.97
N ALA A 288 12.94 6.14 -0.42
CA ALA A 288 11.79 6.56 -1.22
C ALA A 288 12.19 7.61 -2.28
N TRP A 289 13.05 8.57 -1.94
CA TRP A 289 13.63 9.52 -2.88
C TRP A 289 14.44 8.84 -3.97
N LYS A 290 15.32 7.91 -3.60
CA LYS A 290 16.09 7.11 -4.57
C LYS A 290 15.18 6.39 -5.56
N LEU A 291 14.06 5.83 -5.12
CA LEU A 291 13.10 5.17 -5.99
C LEU A 291 12.43 6.15 -6.97
N ILE A 292 12.13 7.37 -6.53
CA ILE A 292 11.62 8.43 -7.42
C ILE A 292 12.68 8.77 -8.48
N GLU A 293 13.93 8.99 -8.08
CA GLU A 293 15.04 9.31 -8.99
C GLU A 293 15.25 8.20 -10.03
N GLU A 294 15.31 6.93 -9.59
CA GLU A 294 15.43 5.78 -10.49
C GLU A 294 14.35 5.79 -11.57
N ARG A 295 13.08 6.12 -11.24
CA ARG A 295 11.97 6.14 -12.18
C ARG A 295 11.95 7.39 -13.07
N VAL A 296 12.35 8.52 -12.53
CA VAL A 296 12.44 9.78 -13.29
C VAL A 296 13.54 9.69 -14.37
N GLU A 297 14.62 8.99 -14.09
CA GLU A 297 15.73 8.80 -15.04
C GLU A 297 15.41 7.84 -16.19
N GLU A 298 14.39 6.98 -16.04
CA GLU A 298 14.00 6.03 -17.09
C GLU A 298 13.34 6.69 -18.31
N ARG A 299 12.89 7.97 -18.22
CA ARG A 299 12.18 8.64 -19.31
C ARG A 299 12.50 10.13 -19.42
N LYS A 300 12.79 10.58 -20.66
CA LYS A 300 13.13 11.98 -20.95
C LYS A 300 11.99 12.96 -20.67
N ASP A 301 10.73 12.57 -20.82
CA ASP A 301 9.56 13.43 -20.55
C ASP A 301 9.33 13.74 -19.07
N PHE A 302 10.01 13.04 -18.16
CA PHE A 302 10.09 13.43 -16.75
C PHE A 302 11.13 14.52 -16.45
N LYS A 303 11.83 15.05 -17.49
CA LYS A 303 12.86 16.09 -17.31
C LYS A 303 12.34 17.30 -16.51
N TYR A 304 11.11 17.74 -16.78
CA TYR A 304 10.52 18.86 -16.04
C TYR A 304 10.31 18.53 -14.54
N LEU A 305 9.87 17.32 -14.22
CA LEU A 305 9.79 16.86 -12.84
C LEU A 305 11.17 16.81 -12.20
N LYS A 306 12.19 16.25 -12.89
CA LYS A 306 13.57 16.15 -12.41
C LYS A 306 14.14 17.52 -12.05
N ILE A 307 14.04 18.50 -12.95
CA ILE A 307 14.51 19.87 -12.72
C ILE A 307 13.87 20.46 -11.45
N ASN A 308 12.56 20.26 -11.25
CA ASN A 308 11.88 20.78 -10.08
C ASN A 308 12.23 20.04 -8.79
N ILE A 309 12.48 18.73 -8.85
CA ILE A 309 13.01 17.96 -7.71
C ILE A 309 14.39 18.50 -7.34
N ASP A 310 15.31 18.61 -8.29
CA ASP A 310 16.70 19.04 -8.03
C ASP A 310 16.75 20.49 -7.50
N LYS A 311 15.88 21.38 -8.02
CA LYS A 311 15.79 22.79 -7.59
C LYS A 311 15.26 22.96 -6.17
N TYR A 312 14.20 22.23 -5.81
CA TYR A 312 13.48 22.45 -4.54
C TYR A 312 13.81 21.43 -3.46
N PHE A 313 14.34 20.30 -3.83
CA PHE A 313 14.75 19.24 -2.91
C PHE A 313 16.11 18.70 -3.34
N PRO A 314 17.21 19.49 -3.18
CA PRO A 314 18.56 19.05 -3.55
C PRO A 314 18.94 17.79 -2.75
N LYS A 315 20.04 17.13 -3.15
CA LYS A 315 20.44 15.83 -2.57
C LYS A 315 20.60 15.89 -1.05
N GLU A 316 21.12 17.00 -0.53
CA GLU A 316 21.31 17.25 0.91
C GLU A 316 19.98 17.20 1.67
N VAL A 317 18.89 17.62 1.02
CA VAL A 317 17.51 17.57 1.58
C VAL A 317 16.92 16.17 1.45
N ARG A 318 17.11 15.51 0.30
CA ARG A 318 16.53 14.18 0.01
C ARG A 318 17.12 13.07 0.87
N TYR A 319 18.41 13.15 1.17
CA TYR A 319 19.17 12.12 1.87
C TYR A 319 19.52 12.46 3.33
N LYS A 320 19.04 13.60 3.83
CA LYS A 320 19.13 13.95 5.25
C LYS A 320 18.25 13.00 6.08
N ILE A 321 18.87 12.37 7.07
CA ILE A 321 18.20 11.46 8.03
C ILE A 321 17.82 12.24 9.30
#